data_50119afdee97e2d197719b37eef381f7
#
_entry.id   50119afdee97e2d197719b37eef381f7
#
_cell.length_a   1.000
_cell.length_b   1.000
_cell.length_c   1.000
_cell.angle_alpha   90.00
_cell.angle_beta   90.00
_cell.angle_gamma   90.00
#
_symmetry.space_group_name_H-M   'P 1'
#
loop_
_entity.id
_entity.type
_entity.pdbx_description
1 polymer ?
#
loop_
_entity_poly.entity_id
_entity_poly.type
_entity_poly.pdbx_seq_one_letter_code
_entity_poly.pdbx_strand_id
1 'polypeptide(L)'
;LAHGQKLGRTSEGRPAWHAVSMRAILQRAADARVTVGGEVVGSFDGPGIVLLVGVTHGDDDATGARLADKVYGLRIFEHRHASDATCLAPSAPREVSARDLELPVLIVSQFTLYAETSKGRRPTWDQAAPGSVAEPIIDAVAAAFTSLGAPVSTGRFGADMQVTFTNDGPVTISLEI
;
A
#
# COMPACT_ATOMS: atom_id res chain seq x y z
N LEU A 1 -36.88 -12.56 25.79
CA LEU A 1 -36.36 -11.24 26.17
C LEU A 1 -35.00 -11.04 25.48
N ALA A 2 -34.99 -10.48 24.26
CA ALA A 2 -33.80 -10.18 23.50
C ALA A 2 -33.32 -8.76 23.86
N HIS A 3 -32.14 -8.66 24.47
CA HIS A 3 -31.43 -7.38 24.63
C HIS A 3 -30.73 -7.04 23.32
N GLY A 4 -31.34 -6.15 22.55
CA GLY A 4 -30.68 -5.52 21.43
C GLY A 4 -29.62 -4.53 21.91
N GLN A 5 -28.34 -4.82 21.69
CA GLN A 5 -27.27 -3.85 21.83
C GLN A 5 -27.45 -2.76 20.75
N LYS A 6 -27.74 -1.54 21.17
CA LYS A 6 -27.69 -0.36 20.32
C LYS A 6 -26.22 -0.09 20.01
N LEU A 7 -25.81 -0.35 18.77
CA LEU A 7 -24.55 0.15 18.22
C LEU A 7 -24.61 1.69 18.24
N GLY A 8 -23.67 2.31 18.98
CA GLY A 8 -23.56 3.75 19.09
C GLY A 8 -23.24 4.38 17.73
N ARG A 9 -23.95 5.45 17.38
CA ARG A 9 -23.62 6.30 16.25
C ARG A 9 -22.62 7.35 16.72
N THR A 10 -21.56 7.61 15.92
CA THR A 10 -20.73 8.79 16.08
C THR A 10 -21.56 10.05 15.83
N SER A 11 -21.12 11.21 16.28
CA SER A 11 -21.82 12.51 16.19
C SER A 11 -22.19 12.93 14.75
N GLU A 12 -21.71 12.22 13.73
CA GLU A 12 -21.98 12.48 12.30
C GLU A 12 -22.82 11.38 11.63
N GLY A 13 -23.43 10.45 12.39
CA GLY A 13 -24.35 9.44 11.89
C GLY A 13 -23.68 8.30 11.10
N ARG A 14 -22.37 8.19 11.09
CA ARG A 14 -21.63 7.06 10.49
C ARG A 14 -21.64 5.86 11.43
N PRO A 15 -21.79 4.62 10.92
CA PRO A 15 -21.67 3.43 11.74
C PRO A 15 -20.23 3.32 12.32
N ALA A 16 -20.11 2.86 13.57
CA ALA A 16 -18.84 2.77 14.31
C ALA A 16 -17.75 1.87 13.67
N TRP A 17 -18.08 1.12 12.61
CA TRP A 17 -17.14 0.29 11.86
C TRP A 17 -16.42 1.02 10.72
N HIS A 18 -16.72 2.30 10.49
CA HIS A 18 -15.85 3.19 9.71
C HIS A 18 -14.75 3.80 10.61
N ALA A 19 -14.13 2.98 11.45
CA ALA A 19 -12.89 3.38 12.09
C ALA A 19 -11.91 3.75 10.97
N VAL A 20 -11.29 4.91 11.11
CA VAL A 20 -10.24 5.37 10.19
C VAL A 20 -9.17 4.27 10.19
N SER A 21 -8.90 3.70 9.04
CA SER A 21 -8.04 2.53 8.83
C SER A 21 -6.87 2.89 7.92
N MET A 22 -5.82 2.10 7.95
CA MET A 22 -4.69 2.25 7.04
C MET A 22 -5.19 2.24 5.59
N ARG A 23 -4.77 3.22 4.81
CA ARG A 23 -5.13 3.36 3.41
C ARG A 23 -3.93 3.08 2.52
N ALA A 24 -4.16 2.38 1.42
CA ALA A 24 -3.14 2.20 0.42
C ALA A 24 -3.68 2.30 -1.00
N ILE A 25 -2.86 2.81 -1.89
CA ILE A 25 -3.07 2.72 -3.33
C ILE A 25 -2.02 1.77 -3.89
N LEU A 26 -2.48 0.64 -4.39
CA LEU A 26 -1.68 -0.33 -5.10
C LEU A 26 -1.76 -0.05 -6.59
N GLN A 27 -0.61 -0.06 -7.26
CA GLN A 27 -0.51 0.02 -8.70
C GLN A 27 0.37 -1.10 -9.22
N ARG A 28 -0.13 -1.89 -10.19
CA ARG A 28 0.72 -2.78 -10.97
C ARG A 28 1.61 -1.93 -11.86
N ALA A 29 2.91 -2.07 -11.70
CA ALA A 29 3.87 -1.15 -12.28
C ALA A 29 4.99 -1.87 -13.02
N ALA A 30 5.66 -1.14 -13.88
CA ALA A 30 6.93 -1.52 -14.47
C ALA A 30 7.92 -0.35 -14.33
N ASP A 31 9.20 -0.68 -14.09
CA ASP A 31 10.34 0.26 -14.08
C ASP A 31 10.13 1.45 -13.13
N ALA A 32 9.86 1.15 -11.85
CA ALA A 32 9.57 2.17 -10.86
C ALA A 32 10.82 2.73 -10.16
N ARG A 33 10.77 4.02 -9.83
CA ARG A 33 11.81 4.69 -9.04
C ARG A 33 11.27 5.85 -8.23
N VAL A 34 11.89 6.10 -7.08
CA VAL A 34 11.69 7.30 -6.26
C VAL A 34 12.96 8.12 -6.28
N THR A 35 12.82 9.42 -6.57
CA THR A 35 13.93 10.38 -6.59
C THR A 35 13.67 11.47 -5.55
N VAL A 36 14.70 11.82 -4.78
CA VAL A 36 14.71 12.90 -3.79
C VAL A 36 15.91 13.79 -4.06
N GLY A 37 15.70 15.06 -4.35
CA GLY A 37 16.78 16.00 -4.66
C GLY A 37 17.66 15.59 -5.85
N GLY A 38 17.11 14.84 -6.80
CA GLY A 38 17.85 14.32 -7.96
C GLY A 38 18.54 12.97 -7.74
N GLU A 39 18.55 12.43 -6.53
CA GLU A 39 19.11 11.12 -6.17
C GLU A 39 18.02 10.04 -6.20
N VAL A 40 18.26 8.90 -6.83
CA VAL A 40 17.38 7.72 -6.76
C VAL A 40 17.58 7.04 -5.41
N VAL A 41 16.52 7.00 -4.59
CA VAL A 41 16.55 6.43 -3.23
C VAL A 41 15.94 5.04 -3.15
N GLY A 42 15.10 4.67 -4.09
CA GLY A 42 14.50 3.34 -4.20
C GLY A 42 14.02 3.09 -5.62
N SER A 43 14.17 1.85 -6.11
CA SER A 43 13.75 1.49 -7.47
C SER A 43 13.61 -0.02 -7.64
N PHE A 44 12.94 -0.41 -8.70
CA PHE A 44 13.02 -1.73 -9.30
C PHE A 44 12.86 -1.64 -10.83
N ASP A 45 13.41 -2.60 -11.53
CA ASP A 45 13.26 -2.76 -12.98
C ASP A 45 12.27 -3.90 -13.28
N GLY A 46 11.61 -3.81 -14.45
CA GLY A 46 10.60 -4.79 -14.87
C GLY A 46 9.29 -4.72 -14.06
N PRO A 47 8.49 -5.80 -14.05
CA PRO A 47 7.19 -5.82 -13.37
C PRO A 47 7.31 -5.82 -11.85
N GLY A 48 6.36 -5.15 -11.18
CA GLY A 48 6.32 -5.06 -9.73
C GLY A 48 5.11 -4.28 -9.22
N ILE A 49 5.13 -3.95 -7.94
CA ILE A 49 4.10 -3.16 -7.29
C ILE A 49 4.67 -1.82 -6.83
N VAL A 50 3.99 -0.72 -7.15
CA VAL A 50 4.13 0.54 -6.43
C VAL A 50 2.98 0.63 -5.43
N LEU A 51 3.33 0.81 -4.14
CA LEU A 51 2.38 0.88 -3.05
C LEU A 51 2.53 2.22 -2.31
N LEU A 52 1.52 3.09 -2.44
CA LEU A 52 1.41 4.33 -1.68
C LEU A 52 0.66 4.01 -0.39
N VAL A 53 1.26 4.28 0.78
CA VAL A 53 0.70 3.91 2.09
C VAL A 53 0.48 5.13 2.95
N GLY A 54 -0.77 5.34 3.38
CA GLY A 54 -1.15 6.30 4.39
C GLY A 54 -1.42 5.62 5.73
N VAL A 55 -0.88 6.19 6.80
CA VAL A 55 -1.02 5.70 8.17
C VAL A 55 -1.91 6.64 8.97
N THR A 56 -2.80 6.11 9.80
CA THR A 56 -3.67 6.86 10.70
C THR A 56 -3.39 6.57 12.18
N HIS A 57 -4.00 7.33 13.07
CA HIS A 57 -3.74 7.30 14.53
C HIS A 57 -3.96 5.96 15.21
N GLY A 58 -4.78 5.07 14.64
CA GLY A 58 -5.11 3.76 15.22
C GLY A 58 -4.35 2.58 14.61
N ASP A 59 -3.47 2.83 13.63
CA ASP A 59 -2.73 1.77 12.97
C ASP A 59 -1.56 1.28 13.82
N ASP A 60 -1.22 0.01 13.63
CA ASP A 60 -0.12 -0.69 14.29
C ASP A 60 0.62 -1.63 13.32
N ASP A 61 1.66 -2.28 13.79
CA ASP A 61 2.46 -3.25 13.01
C ASP A 61 1.60 -4.41 12.47
N ALA A 62 0.58 -4.83 13.23
CA ALA A 62 -0.33 -5.89 12.81
C ALA A 62 -1.21 -5.45 11.63
N THR A 63 -1.60 -4.17 11.60
CA THR A 63 -2.30 -3.56 10.45
C THR A 63 -1.40 -3.55 9.21
N GLY A 64 -0.14 -3.16 9.38
CA GLY A 64 0.88 -3.22 8.33
C GLY A 64 1.12 -4.63 7.78
N ALA A 65 1.18 -5.63 8.65
CA ALA A 65 1.33 -7.03 8.26
C ALA A 65 0.12 -7.55 7.47
N ARG A 66 -1.10 -7.18 7.87
CA ARG A 66 -2.33 -7.53 7.12
C ARG A 66 -2.35 -6.87 5.74
N LEU A 67 -1.90 -5.61 5.63
CA LEU A 67 -1.77 -4.93 4.34
C LEU A 67 -0.79 -5.68 3.43
N ALA A 68 0.40 -6.02 3.93
CA ALA A 68 1.43 -6.71 3.16
C ALA A 68 0.94 -8.07 2.66
N ASP A 69 0.34 -8.89 3.52
CA ASP A 69 -0.19 -10.20 3.15
C ASP A 69 -1.28 -10.09 2.06
N LYS A 70 -2.22 -9.16 2.25
CA LYS A 70 -3.30 -8.92 1.29
C LYS A 70 -2.74 -8.46 -0.07
N VAL A 71 -1.91 -7.43 -0.08
CA VAL A 71 -1.34 -6.84 -1.31
C VAL A 71 -0.52 -7.85 -2.08
N TYR A 72 0.39 -8.56 -1.40
CA TYR A 72 1.32 -9.49 -2.06
C TYR A 72 0.63 -10.75 -2.59
N GLY A 73 -0.55 -11.10 -2.02
CA GLY A 73 -1.38 -12.22 -2.46
C GLY A 73 -2.45 -11.89 -3.51
N LEU A 74 -2.65 -10.61 -3.87
CA LEU A 74 -3.64 -10.24 -4.90
C LEU A 74 -3.23 -10.77 -6.27
N ARG A 75 -4.14 -11.48 -6.95
CA ARG A 75 -3.92 -12.03 -8.29
C ARG A 75 -4.20 -11.00 -9.37
N ILE A 76 -3.22 -10.13 -9.59
CA ILE A 76 -3.30 -9.02 -10.55
C ILE A 76 -2.21 -9.10 -11.62
N PHE A 77 -1.41 -10.14 -11.61
CA PHE A 77 -0.36 -10.42 -12.60
C PHE A 77 -0.76 -11.60 -13.48
N GLU A 78 -0.03 -11.77 -14.57
CA GLU A 78 -0.16 -12.87 -15.51
C GLU A 78 1.21 -13.53 -15.71
N HIS A 79 1.26 -14.71 -16.31
CA HIS A 79 2.51 -15.43 -16.58
C HIS A 79 3.54 -14.63 -17.38
N ARG A 80 3.08 -13.68 -18.23
CA ARG A 80 3.98 -12.78 -19.00
C ARG A 80 4.81 -11.85 -18.12
N HIS A 81 4.45 -11.68 -16.84
CA HIS A 81 5.20 -10.87 -15.87
C HIS A 81 6.24 -11.70 -15.10
N ALA A 82 6.27 -13.03 -15.29
CA ALA A 82 7.29 -13.88 -14.69
C ALA A 82 8.67 -13.55 -15.29
N SER A 83 9.71 -13.58 -14.46
CA SER A 83 11.09 -13.58 -14.95
C SER A 83 11.41 -14.95 -15.53
N ASP A 84 12.47 -15.03 -16.37
CA ASP A 84 12.98 -16.30 -16.90
C ASP A 84 13.37 -17.30 -15.79
N ALA A 85 13.65 -16.79 -14.58
CA ALA A 85 13.99 -17.60 -13.40
C ALA A 85 12.75 -18.15 -12.67
N THR A 86 11.55 -17.62 -12.92
CA THR A 86 10.32 -18.03 -12.24
C THR A 86 9.66 -19.15 -13.00
N CYS A 87 9.80 -20.40 -12.50
CA CYS A 87 9.19 -21.57 -13.11
C CYS A 87 7.75 -21.76 -12.59
N LEU A 88 6.77 -21.24 -13.31
CA LEU A 88 5.37 -21.52 -13.02
C LEU A 88 4.98 -22.90 -13.57
N ALA A 89 4.22 -23.67 -12.79
CA ALA A 89 3.70 -24.94 -13.25
C ALA A 89 2.78 -24.74 -14.48
N PRO A 90 2.78 -25.64 -15.46
CA PRO A 90 1.89 -25.54 -16.63
C PRO A 90 0.40 -25.48 -16.28
N SER A 91 0.02 -25.92 -15.08
CA SER A 91 -1.33 -25.90 -14.55
C SER A 91 -1.63 -24.66 -13.70
N ALA A 92 -0.69 -23.70 -13.57
CA ALA A 92 -0.90 -22.51 -12.80
C ALA A 92 -2.07 -21.66 -13.37
N PRO A 93 -2.86 -20.98 -12.51
CA PRO A 93 -3.93 -20.10 -12.96
C PRO A 93 -3.38 -19.01 -13.88
N ARG A 94 -4.22 -18.53 -14.82
CA ARG A 94 -3.84 -17.41 -15.70
C ARG A 94 -3.46 -16.14 -14.93
N GLU A 95 -4.20 -15.87 -13.86
CA GLU A 95 -3.96 -14.75 -12.96
C GLU A 95 -3.21 -15.24 -11.71
N VAL A 96 -2.08 -14.64 -11.44
CA VAL A 96 -1.18 -14.96 -10.35
C VAL A 96 -0.88 -13.72 -9.51
N SER A 97 -0.38 -13.93 -8.30
CA SER A 97 0.01 -12.84 -7.40
C SER A 97 1.47 -12.42 -7.60
N ALA A 98 1.82 -11.25 -7.04
CA ALA A 98 3.22 -10.85 -6.95
C ALA A 98 4.04 -11.84 -6.12
N ARG A 99 3.42 -12.49 -5.13
CA ARG A 99 4.05 -13.55 -4.31
C ARG A 99 4.42 -14.77 -5.14
N ASP A 100 3.53 -15.20 -6.02
CA ASP A 100 3.77 -16.37 -6.89
C ASP A 100 4.94 -16.13 -7.87
N LEU A 101 5.19 -14.86 -8.20
CA LEU A 101 6.24 -14.45 -9.14
C LEU A 101 7.47 -13.81 -8.45
N GLU A 102 7.46 -13.72 -7.11
CA GLU A 102 8.52 -13.07 -6.31
C GLU A 102 8.83 -11.63 -6.77
N LEU A 103 7.79 -10.88 -7.19
CA LEU A 103 7.95 -9.56 -7.76
C LEU A 103 8.29 -8.49 -6.71
N PRO A 104 9.05 -7.45 -7.09
CA PRO A 104 9.42 -6.36 -6.19
C PRO A 104 8.24 -5.47 -5.81
N VAL A 105 8.39 -4.84 -4.64
CA VAL A 105 7.47 -3.85 -4.10
C VAL A 105 8.23 -2.58 -3.75
N LEU A 106 7.81 -1.44 -4.32
CA LEU A 106 8.28 -0.11 -3.96
C LEU A 106 7.24 0.58 -3.06
N ILE A 107 7.59 0.81 -1.80
CA ILE A 107 6.71 1.39 -0.79
C ILE A 107 7.01 2.88 -0.63
N VAL A 108 5.97 3.71 -0.72
CA VAL A 108 6.05 5.17 -0.59
C VAL A 108 5.05 5.62 0.47
N SER A 109 5.50 6.31 1.50
CA SER A 109 4.61 6.95 2.48
C SER A 109 3.80 8.06 1.83
N GLN A 110 2.47 8.07 2.08
CA GLN A 110 1.53 8.98 1.41
C GLN A 110 0.43 9.44 2.37
N PHE A 111 0.74 10.39 3.25
CA PHE A 111 -0.22 10.93 4.22
C PHE A 111 -1.41 11.62 3.56
N THR A 112 -1.25 12.11 2.33
CA THR A 112 -2.30 12.78 1.55
C THR A 112 -3.47 11.87 1.17
N LEU A 113 -3.38 10.55 1.40
CA LEU A 113 -4.52 9.63 1.31
C LEU A 113 -5.62 9.94 2.34
N TYR A 114 -5.28 10.73 3.38
CA TYR A 114 -6.23 11.24 4.38
C TYR A 114 -6.67 12.68 4.11
N ALA A 115 -6.57 13.14 2.87
CA ALA A 115 -7.01 14.48 2.52
C ALA A 115 -8.51 14.64 2.76
N GLU A 116 -8.87 15.62 3.63
CA GLU A 116 -10.25 16.08 3.79
C GLU A 116 -10.46 17.27 2.85
N THR A 117 -11.38 17.12 1.91
CA THR A 117 -11.65 18.09 0.84
C THR A 117 -13.11 18.58 0.80
N SER A 118 -13.94 18.16 1.77
CA SER A 118 -15.36 18.52 1.82
C SER A 118 -15.59 20.00 2.12
N LYS A 119 -14.62 20.66 2.78
CA LYS A 119 -14.72 22.06 3.20
C LYS A 119 -13.69 22.93 2.48
N GLY A 120 -14.14 23.73 1.53
CA GLY A 120 -13.28 24.69 0.83
C GLY A 120 -12.36 24.07 -0.22
N ARG A 121 -11.31 24.83 -0.61
CA ARG A 121 -10.35 24.41 -1.65
C ARG A 121 -8.98 24.01 -1.12
N ARG A 122 -8.74 24.17 0.18
CA ARG A 122 -7.48 23.77 0.83
C ARG A 122 -7.72 22.45 1.56
N PRO A 123 -7.08 21.36 1.15
CA PRO A 123 -7.15 20.08 1.89
C PRO A 123 -6.56 20.22 3.30
N THR A 124 -7.08 19.42 4.24
CA THR A 124 -6.45 19.16 5.54
C THR A 124 -6.19 17.68 5.71
N TRP A 125 -5.28 17.31 6.61
CA TRP A 125 -4.84 15.93 6.82
C TRP A 125 -4.89 15.50 8.29
N ASP A 126 -5.89 15.99 9.02
CA ASP A 126 -6.04 15.76 10.48
C ASP A 126 -6.19 14.29 10.85
N GLN A 127 -6.61 13.45 9.90
CA GLN A 127 -6.74 12.00 10.08
C GLN A 127 -5.45 11.23 9.85
N ALA A 128 -4.41 11.83 9.25
CA ALA A 128 -3.12 11.20 9.10
C ALA A 128 -2.38 11.16 10.44
N ALA A 129 -1.72 10.05 10.74
CA ALA A 129 -0.86 9.96 11.91
C ALA A 129 0.33 10.93 11.81
N PRO A 130 0.81 11.50 12.92
CA PRO A 130 2.02 12.31 12.92
C PRO A 130 3.24 11.47 12.50
N GLY A 131 4.26 12.13 11.91
CA GLY A 131 5.43 11.45 11.36
C GLY A 131 6.12 10.49 12.34
N SER A 132 6.24 10.87 13.61
CA SER A 132 6.84 10.04 14.66
C SER A 132 6.09 8.71 14.93
N VAL A 133 4.81 8.64 14.56
CA VAL A 133 3.99 7.42 14.65
C VAL A 133 3.99 6.69 13.30
N ALA A 134 3.87 7.43 12.20
CA ALA A 134 3.73 6.84 10.89
C ALA A 134 5.02 6.19 10.37
N GLU A 135 6.19 6.77 10.62
CA GLU A 135 7.47 6.27 10.10
C GLU A 135 7.78 4.84 10.58
N PRO A 136 7.72 4.51 11.90
CA PRO A 136 7.93 3.13 12.35
C PRO A 136 6.94 2.13 11.74
N ILE A 137 5.68 2.54 11.51
CA ILE A 137 4.66 1.67 10.92
C ILE A 137 4.95 1.43 9.43
N ILE A 138 5.43 2.43 8.69
CA ILE A 138 5.87 2.24 7.30
C ILE A 138 7.06 1.27 7.23
N ASP A 139 8.01 1.38 8.18
CA ASP A 139 9.13 0.43 8.29
C ASP A 139 8.64 -0.99 8.60
N ALA A 140 7.64 -1.14 9.48
CA ALA A 140 7.01 -2.42 9.78
C ALA A 140 6.29 -3.01 8.55
N VAL A 141 5.63 -2.18 7.72
CA VAL A 141 5.06 -2.62 6.43
C VAL A 141 6.15 -3.16 5.51
N ALA A 142 7.28 -2.45 5.37
CA ALA A 142 8.41 -2.89 4.55
C ALA A 142 9.01 -4.22 5.06
N ALA A 143 9.19 -4.34 6.38
CA ALA A 143 9.65 -5.57 7.01
C ALA A 143 8.68 -6.75 6.79
N ALA A 144 7.37 -6.49 6.83
CA ALA A 144 6.36 -7.51 6.57
C ALA A 144 6.45 -8.06 5.14
N PHE A 145 6.58 -7.19 4.12
CA PHE A 145 6.80 -7.63 2.74
C PHE A 145 8.10 -8.44 2.60
N THR A 146 9.19 -7.98 3.22
CA THR A 146 10.47 -8.72 3.22
C THR A 146 10.31 -10.11 3.84
N SER A 147 9.56 -10.22 4.93
CA SER A 147 9.27 -11.51 5.59
C SER A 147 8.43 -12.46 4.71
N LEU A 148 7.65 -11.92 3.77
CA LEU A 148 6.90 -12.67 2.78
C LEU A 148 7.74 -13.05 1.54
N GLY A 149 9.03 -12.68 1.51
CA GLY A 149 9.96 -12.98 0.42
C GLY A 149 9.99 -11.94 -0.70
N ALA A 150 9.32 -10.79 -0.55
CA ALA A 150 9.35 -9.73 -1.55
C ALA A 150 10.72 -9.02 -1.56
N PRO A 151 11.30 -8.75 -2.74
CA PRO A 151 12.31 -7.70 -2.88
C PRO A 151 11.66 -6.32 -2.60
N VAL A 152 12.14 -5.62 -1.57
CA VAL A 152 11.53 -4.35 -1.13
C VAL A 152 12.46 -3.19 -1.38
N SER A 153 11.90 -2.14 -1.98
CA SER A 153 12.50 -0.80 -2.04
C SER A 153 11.55 0.20 -1.36
N THR A 154 12.10 1.26 -0.80
CA THR A 154 11.31 2.30 -0.12
C THR A 154 11.68 3.68 -0.64
N GLY A 155 10.74 4.62 -0.52
CA GLY A 155 11.05 6.04 -0.58
C GLY A 155 11.80 6.50 0.67
N ARG A 156 11.98 7.82 0.79
CA ARG A 156 12.53 8.45 2.00
C ARG A 156 11.40 9.15 2.75
N PHE A 157 11.12 8.66 3.99
CA PHE A 157 10.03 9.22 4.79
C PHE A 157 10.19 10.73 5.01
N GLY A 158 9.09 11.48 4.89
CA GLY A 158 9.06 12.92 5.10
C GLY A 158 9.75 13.79 4.02
N ALA A 159 10.35 13.18 3.00
CA ALA A 159 10.98 13.90 1.90
C ALA A 159 9.98 14.29 0.80
N ASP A 160 10.33 15.31 0.02
CA ASP A 160 9.66 15.61 -1.25
C ASP A 160 10.15 14.61 -2.31
N MET A 161 9.27 13.71 -2.72
CA MET A 161 9.58 12.56 -3.57
C MET A 161 8.97 12.71 -4.95
N GLN A 162 9.76 12.43 -5.98
CA GLN A 162 9.28 12.22 -7.34
C GLN A 162 9.19 10.71 -7.60
N VAL A 163 7.98 10.23 -7.84
CA VAL A 163 7.73 8.80 -8.12
C VAL A 163 7.46 8.62 -9.60
N THR A 164 8.28 7.84 -10.26
CA THR A 164 8.18 7.57 -11.71
C THR A 164 7.99 6.08 -11.93
N PHE A 165 7.00 5.70 -12.71
CA PHE A 165 6.76 4.29 -13.11
C PHE A 165 5.79 4.26 -14.30
N THR A 166 5.76 3.12 -14.99
CA THR A 166 4.68 2.80 -15.91
C THR A 166 3.57 2.08 -15.15
N ASN A 167 2.33 2.61 -15.16
CA ASN A 167 1.17 1.88 -14.64
C ASN A 167 0.74 0.87 -15.70
N ASP A 168 1.08 -0.41 -15.47
CA ASP A 168 0.83 -1.48 -16.43
C ASP A 168 -0.61 -1.97 -16.33
N GLY A 169 -1.35 -1.81 -17.44
CA GLY A 169 -2.69 -2.35 -17.55
C GLY A 169 -3.82 -1.37 -17.90
N PRO A 170 -4.04 -0.18 -17.30
CA PRO A 170 -3.67 0.20 -15.95
C PRO A 170 -4.40 -0.63 -14.89
N VAL A 171 -3.69 -0.99 -13.80
CA VAL A 171 -4.28 -1.64 -12.62
C VAL A 171 -3.96 -0.80 -11.40
N THR A 172 -5.00 -0.18 -10.84
CA THR A 172 -4.93 0.67 -9.64
C THR A 172 -6.03 0.25 -8.68
N ILE A 173 -5.66 -0.11 -7.45
CA ILE A 173 -6.59 -0.60 -6.43
C ILE A 173 -6.43 0.24 -5.16
N SER A 174 -7.55 0.78 -4.68
CA SER A 174 -7.63 1.43 -3.36
C SER A 174 -7.96 0.38 -2.31
N LEU A 175 -7.21 0.38 -1.20
CA LEU A 175 -7.34 -0.54 -0.08
C LEU A 175 -7.54 0.23 1.22
N GLU A 176 -8.40 -0.30 2.08
CA GLU A 176 -8.55 0.08 3.48
C GLU A 176 -8.46 -1.21 4.32
N ILE A 177 -7.61 -1.21 5.38
CA ILE A 177 -7.28 -2.40 6.19
C ILE A 177 -7.68 -2.17 7.64
#